data_144f5c12b388b154c8d862969f5ef8c3
#
_entry.id   144f5c12b388b154c8d862969f5ef8c3
#
_cell.length_a   1.000
_cell.length_b   1.000
_cell.length_c   1.000
_cell.angle_alpha   90.00
_cell.angle_beta   90.00
_cell.angle_gamma   90.00
#
_symmetry.space_group_name_H-M   'P 1'
#
loop_
_entity.id
_entity.type
_entity.pdbx_description
1 polymer ?
#
loop_
_entity_poly.entity_id
_entity_poly.type
_entity_poly.pdbx_seq_one_letter_code
_entity_poly.pdbx_strand_id
1 'polypeptide(L)'
;GEDIAKKISELYNKGTNYKDNIILYRTNMESMSIIDSFIRNKIPFTMLDKEYNFFNHFICKDLLAYLSLAINPYDRESFIKIINKPFRYISKSNLLYLKEYKFEKNSFDILIEKEDIPPFQKKKLDELKRDFNYIKKSSLSTAIQFIITDLGYMDYLISYAEKFKGSIEDLEDILEEFKLSASSFKTILEFFNHIDEVGKKIEESKRNKNEDRVLLSTIHGVKGMEFPNVFIINCNEDTIPHISNDNIEEERRLFYVGITRAIDNLYLYAPKVRKGKFKEVSRFLEEGEFIKNNIITSGIKKGARINHKAFGIGMVKSVDGDEVKIEFKNGRERKFSGKILLDNGLIIILS
;
A
#
# COMPACT_ATOMS: atom_id res chain seq x y z
N GLY A 1 -9.32 -4.87 1.62
CA GLY A 1 -9.27 -6.33 1.89
C GLY A 1 -10.53 -6.81 2.59
N GLU A 2 -10.92 -6.22 3.72
CA GLU A 2 -12.03 -6.72 4.56
C GLU A 2 -13.38 -6.77 3.83
N ASP A 3 -13.75 -5.74 3.05
CA ASP A 3 -15.00 -5.73 2.28
C ASP A 3 -15.06 -6.88 1.26
N ILE A 4 -13.91 -7.20 0.66
CA ILE A 4 -13.78 -8.29 -0.31
C ILE A 4 -13.92 -9.62 0.41
N ALA A 5 -13.22 -9.80 1.54
CA ALA A 5 -13.31 -11.01 2.36
C ALA A 5 -14.75 -11.27 2.81
N LYS A 6 -15.45 -10.23 3.26
CA LYS A 6 -16.87 -10.29 3.61
C LYS A 6 -17.73 -10.72 2.42
N LYS A 7 -17.52 -10.09 1.24
CA LYS A 7 -18.29 -10.43 0.03
C LYS A 7 -18.04 -11.85 -0.43
N ILE A 8 -16.80 -12.34 -0.40
CA ILE A 8 -16.45 -13.73 -0.70
C ILE A 8 -17.15 -14.70 0.27
N SER A 9 -17.15 -14.39 1.57
CA SER A 9 -17.85 -15.20 2.57
C SER A 9 -19.36 -15.22 2.35
N GLU A 10 -19.97 -14.09 1.96
CA GLU A 10 -21.40 -14.02 1.60
C GLU A 10 -21.73 -14.89 0.38
N LEU A 11 -20.87 -14.90 -0.65
CA LEU A 11 -21.05 -15.73 -1.84
C LEU A 11 -20.92 -17.21 -1.48
N TYR A 12 -19.92 -17.57 -0.69
CA TYR A 12 -19.72 -18.94 -0.21
C TYR A 12 -20.92 -19.46 0.57
N ASN A 13 -21.48 -18.65 1.49
CA ASN A 13 -22.67 -19.00 2.26
C ASN A 13 -23.94 -19.13 1.38
N LYS A 14 -23.95 -18.57 0.17
CA LYS A 14 -25.01 -18.73 -0.82
C LYS A 14 -24.79 -19.92 -1.77
N GLY A 15 -23.72 -20.70 -1.55
CA GLY A 15 -23.44 -21.92 -2.33
C GLY A 15 -22.46 -21.73 -3.49
N THR A 16 -21.82 -20.57 -3.62
CA THR A 16 -20.75 -20.34 -4.61
C THR A 16 -19.44 -20.93 -4.09
N ASN A 17 -18.72 -21.73 -4.87
CA ASN A 17 -17.40 -22.23 -4.45
C ASN A 17 -16.36 -21.10 -4.40
N TYR A 18 -15.33 -21.27 -3.58
CA TYR A 18 -14.21 -20.28 -3.53
C TYR A 18 -13.51 -20.16 -4.88
N LYS A 19 -13.28 -21.27 -5.59
CA LYS A 19 -12.61 -21.31 -6.91
C LYS A 19 -13.35 -20.57 -8.03
N ASP A 20 -14.63 -20.28 -7.84
CA ASP A 20 -15.45 -19.53 -8.79
C ASP A 20 -15.17 -18.02 -8.71
N ASN A 21 -14.36 -17.59 -7.75
CA ASN A 21 -14.05 -16.19 -7.49
C ASN A 21 -12.58 -15.89 -7.75
N ILE A 22 -12.31 -14.85 -8.53
CA ILE A 22 -10.96 -14.35 -8.75
C ILE A 22 -10.83 -12.88 -8.35
N ILE A 23 -9.72 -12.55 -7.69
CA ILE A 23 -9.34 -11.17 -7.37
C ILE A 23 -8.22 -10.75 -8.32
N LEU A 24 -8.49 -9.71 -9.11
CA LEU A 24 -7.55 -9.14 -10.06
C LEU A 24 -7.00 -7.81 -9.55
N TYR A 25 -5.70 -7.64 -9.71
CA TYR A 25 -4.97 -6.43 -9.36
C TYR A 25 -4.00 -6.03 -10.48
N ARG A 26 -3.61 -4.75 -10.49
CA ARG A 26 -2.68 -4.23 -11.51
C ARG A 26 -1.23 -4.64 -11.23
N THR A 27 -0.82 -4.60 -9.96
CA THR A 27 0.53 -4.96 -9.51
C THR A 27 0.48 -5.96 -8.36
N ASN A 28 1.50 -6.80 -8.24
CA ASN A 28 1.57 -7.81 -7.19
C ASN A 28 1.58 -7.23 -5.77
N MET A 29 2.06 -5.99 -5.59
CA MET A 29 2.07 -5.33 -4.28
C MET A 29 0.66 -5.17 -3.70
N GLU A 30 -0.34 -5.02 -4.55
CA GLU A 30 -1.73 -4.84 -4.14
C GLU A 30 -2.38 -6.09 -3.54
N SER A 31 -1.79 -7.27 -3.80
CA SER A 31 -2.29 -8.54 -3.25
C SER A 31 -2.14 -8.61 -1.72
N MET A 32 -1.20 -7.88 -1.12
CA MET A 32 -0.87 -8.01 0.30
C MET A 32 -2.06 -7.75 1.21
N SER A 33 -2.80 -6.66 0.99
CA SER A 33 -3.98 -6.33 1.80
C SER A 33 -5.12 -7.36 1.68
N ILE A 34 -5.19 -8.08 0.55
CA ILE A 34 -6.14 -9.18 0.33
C ILE A 34 -5.67 -10.43 1.06
N ILE A 35 -4.38 -10.78 0.93
CA ILE A 35 -3.78 -11.92 1.62
C ILE A 35 -3.94 -11.79 3.12
N ASP A 36 -3.61 -10.63 3.70
CA ASP A 36 -3.77 -10.33 5.12
C ASP A 36 -5.23 -10.52 5.59
N SER A 37 -6.18 -10.00 4.79
CA SER A 37 -7.60 -10.13 5.11
C SER A 37 -8.08 -11.58 5.00
N PHE A 38 -7.63 -12.32 3.98
CA PHE A 38 -8.00 -13.73 3.80
C PHE A 38 -7.43 -14.62 4.90
N ILE A 39 -6.19 -14.37 5.34
CA ILE A 39 -5.61 -15.10 6.48
C ILE A 39 -6.43 -14.87 7.74
N ARG A 40 -6.76 -13.60 8.07
CA ARG A 40 -7.57 -13.27 9.26
C ARG A 40 -8.96 -13.89 9.22
N ASN A 41 -9.59 -13.92 8.05
CA ASN A 41 -10.93 -14.47 7.85
C ASN A 41 -10.93 -15.97 7.50
N LYS A 42 -9.76 -16.63 7.52
CA LYS A 42 -9.56 -18.06 7.19
C LYS A 42 -10.12 -18.45 5.81
N ILE A 43 -10.04 -17.53 4.84
CA ILE A 43 -10.47 -17.78 3.46
C ILE A 43 -9.29 -18.43 2.72
N PRO A 44 -9.45 -19.63 2.15
CA PRO A 44 -8.40 -20.28 1.40
C PRO A 44 -8.18 -19.58 0.05
N PHE A 45 -6.92 -19.38 -0.33
CA PHE A 45 -6.57 -18.73 -1.59
C PHE A 45 -5.42 -19.42 -2.33
N THR A 46 -5.30 -19.15 -3.62
CA THR A 46 -4.20 -19.58 -4.49
C THR A 46 -3.78 -18.43 -5.39
N MET A 47 -2.47 -18.18 -5.50
CA MET A 47 -1.91 -17.22 -6.45
C MET A 47 -1.66 -17.93 -7.80
N LEU A 48 -2.22 -17.38 -8.90
CA LEU A 48 -2.03 -17.93 -10.26
C LEU A 48 -0.72 -17.47 -10.88
N ASP A 49 -0.30 -16.24 -10.59
CA ASP A 49 0.95 -15.65 -11.08
C ASP A 49 2.16 -16.19 -10.34
N LYS A 50 3.35 -15.65 -10.71
CA LYS A 50 4.57 -15.83 -9.92
C LYS A 50 4.30 -15.41 -8.49
N GLU A 51 4.66 -16.28 -7.57
CA GLU A 51 4.54 -16.00 -6.16
C GLU A 51 5.20 -14.69 -5.80
N TYR A 52 4.41 -13.80 -5.34
CA TYR A 52 4.86 -12.54 -4.78
C TYR A 52 4.65 -12.58 -3.27
N ASN A 53 5.75 -12.72 -2.53
CA ASN A 53 5.75 -12.44 -1.11
C ASN A 53 6.30 -11.03 -0.90
N PHE A 54 5.44 -10.11 -0.54
CA PHE A 54 5.76 -8.70 -0.27
C PHE A 54 6.95 -8.55 0.68
N PHE A 55 7.01 -9.37 1.73
CA PHE A 55 8.10 -9.33 2.71
C PHE A 55 9.46 -9.78 2.16
N ASN A 56 9.50 -10.35 0.94
CA ASN A 56 10.74 -10.66 0.24
C ASN A 56 11.37 -9.44 -0.45
N HIS A 57 10.66 -8.31 -0.54
CA HIS A 57 11.23 -7.08 -1.08
C HIS A 57 12.41 -6.61 -0.22
N PHE A 58 13.43 -5.98 -0.84
CA PHE A 58 14.67 -5.62 -0.11
C PHE A 58 14.39 -4.65 1.04
N ILE A 59 13.50 -3.67 0.86
CA ILE A 59 13.07 -2.72 1.89
C ILE A 59 12.49 -3.45 3.09
N CYS A 60 11.56 -4.38 2.84
CA CYS A 60 10.95 -5.18 3.90
C CYS A 60 12.00 -6.00 4.64
N LYS A 61 12.90 -6.67 3.89
CA LYS A 61 14.00 -7.45 4.47
C LYS A 61 14.98 -6.60 5.29
N ASP A 62 15.17 -5.35 4.92
CA ASP A 62 16.02 -4.43 5.68
C ASP A 62 15.33 -3.99 6.98
N LEU A 63 14.05 -3.57 6.91
CA LEU A 63 13.27 -3.21 8.10
C LEU A 63 13.13 -4.39 9.07
N LEU A 64 12.90 -5.59 8.56
CA LEU A 64 12.86 -6.81 9.36
C LEU A 64 14.21 -7.11 10.02
N ALA A 65 15.33 -6.86 9.32
CA ALA A 65 16.66 -7.03 9.91
C ALA A 65 16.92 -6.00 11.03
N TYR A 66 16.45 -4.76 10.90
CA TYR A 66 16.49 -3.79 11.99
C TYR A 66 15.68 -4.26 13.20
N LEU A 67 14.46 -4.72 12.98
CA LEU A 67 13.58 -5.23 14.04
C LEU A 67 14.13 -6.49 14.69
N SER A 68 14.70 -7.43 13.89
CA SER A 68 15.34 -8.65 14.37
C SER A 68 16.52 -8.33 15.28
N LEU A 69 17.42 -7.44 14.84
CA LEU A 69 18.58 -7.03 15.62
C LEU A 69 18.19 -6.32 16.94
N ALA A 70 17.09 -5.60 16.96
CA ALA A 70 16.60 -4.97 18.18
C ALA A 70 16.16 -6.01 19.24
N ILE A 71 15.57 -7.13 18.80
CA ILE A 71 15.18 -8.22 19.70
C ILE A 71 16.39 -9.08 20.08
N ASN A 72 17.18 -9.44 19.06
CA ASN A 72 18.34 -10.32 19.21
C ASN A 72 19.64 -9.62 18.79
N PRO A 73 20.38 -8.99 19.72
CA PRO A 73 21.61 -8.27 19.40
C PRO A 73 22.78 -9.20 18.96
N TYR A 74 22.58 -10.54 19.01
CA TYR A 74 23.53 -11.54 18.56
C TYR A 74 23.33 -11.91 17.08
N ASP A 75 22.27 -11.40 16.44
CA ASP A 75 21.95 -11.64 15.03
C ASP A 75 22.93 -10.88 14.12
N ARG A 76 24.02 -11.54 13.78
CA ARG A 76 25.09 -10.98 12.94
C ARG A 76 24.66 -10.77 11.50
N GLU A 77 23.80 -11.63 10.97
CA GLU A 77 23.34 -11.51 9.59
C GLU A 77 22.51 -10.22 9.43
N SER A 78 21.58 -10.00 10.34
CA SER A 78 20.80 -8.74 10.37
C SER A 78 21.71 -7.53 10.58
N PHE A 79 22.68 -7.60 11.50
CA PHE A 79 23.63 -6.51 11.71
C PHE A 79 24.39 -6.17 10.43
N ILE A 80 25.03 -7.16 9.78
CA ILE A 80 25.81 -6.97 8.54
C ILE A 80 24.94 -6.36 7.45
N LYS A 81 23.67 -6.78 7.36
CA LYS A 81 22.73 -6.34 6.35
C LYS A 81 22.38 -4.86 6.45
N ILE A 82 22.27 -4.31 7.69
CA ILE A 82 21.72 -2.96 7.91
C ILE A 82 22.75 -1.94 8.38
N ILE A 83 23.93 -2.34 8.86
CA ILE A 83 24.84 -1.43 9.53
C ILE A 83 25.29 -0.26 8.64
N ASN A 84 25.39 -0.45 7.33
CA ASN A 84 25.68 0.58 6.34
C ASN A 84 24.45 1.05 5.54
N LYS A 85 23.26 1.03 6.14
CA LYS A 85 22.01 1.51 5.55
C LYS A 85 21.27 2.41 6.55
N PRO A 86 21.57 3.72 6.63
CA PRO A 86 22.47 4.54 5.82
C PRO A 86 23.95 4.24 6.05
N PHE A 87 24.78 4.81 5.18
CA PHE A 87 26.22 4.55 5.18
C PHE A 87 26.90 5.05 6.46
N ARG A 88 27.49 4.12 7.24
CA ARG A 88 28.13 4.39 8.55
C ARG A 88 29.62 4.09 8.56
N TYR A 89 30.24 3.95 7.38
CA TYR A 89 31.68 3.75 7.19
C TYR A 89 32.26 2.48 7.82
N ILE A 90 31.43 1.45 8.08
CA ILE A 90 31.95 0.16 8.52
C ILE A 90 32.54 -0.58 7.33
N SER A 91 33.85 -0.85 7.40
CA SER A 91 34.60 -1.45 6.30
C SER A 91 34.23 -2.92 6.06
N LYS A 92 34.49 -3.39 4.83
CA LYS A 92 34.28 -4.81 4.50
C LYS A 92 35.13 -5.75 5.37
N SER A 93 36.36 -5.34 5.74
CA SER A 93 37.24 -6.11 6.64
C SER A 93 36.62 -6.26 8.05
N ASN A 94 36.00 -5.18 8.57
CA ASN A 94 35.31 -5.22 9.86
C ASN A 94 34.06 -6.10 9.83
N LEU A 95 33.32 -6.09 8.71
CA LEU A 95 32.16 -6.97 8.54
C LEU A 95 32.59 -8.44 8.42
N LEU A 96 33.70 -8.73 7.75
CA LEU A 96 34.27 -10.07 7.67
C LEU A 96 34.72 -10.55 9.04
N TYR A 97 35.47 -9.72 9.79
CA TYR A 97 35.85 -10.01 11.16
C TYR A 97 34.65 -10.35 12.05
N LEU A 98 33.57 -9.57 11.96
CA LEU A 98 32.34 -9.85 12.70
C LEU A 98 31.74 -11.20 12.30
N LYS A 99 31.72 -11.53 11.00
CA LYS A 99 31.17 -12.79 10.50
C LYS A 99 31.95 -14.00 10.99
N GLU A 100 33.27 -13.90 11.08
CA GLU A 100 34.18 -14.99 11.48
C GLU A 100 34.36 -15.10 13.01
N TYR A 101 33.83 -14.15 13.78
CA TYR A 101 33.95 -14.15 15.24
C TYR A 101 33.23 -15.35 15.85
N LYS A 102 33.96 -16.20 16.58
CA LYS A 102 33.49 -17.53 16.99
C LYS A 102 32.59 -17.56 18.23
N PHE A 103 32.65 -16.53 19.07
CA PHE A 103 31.97 -16.51 20.36
C PHE A 103 30.62 -15.81 20.24
N GLU A 104 29.65 -16.22 21.07
CA GLU A 104 28.39 -15.52 21.22
C GLU A 104 28.59 -14.20 21.93
N LYS A 105 28.44 -13.09 21.23
CA LYS A 105 28.61 -11.74 21.73
C LYS A 105 27.76 -10.78 20.92
N ASN A 106 27.30 -9.70 21.57
CA ASN A 106 26.59 -8.63 20.90
C ASN A 106 27.38 -8.06 19.74
N SER A 107 26.79 -7.96 18.57
CA SER A 107 27.43 -7.54 17.33
C SER A 107 28.05 -6.15 17.41
N PHE A 108 27.44 -5.22 18.19
CA PHE A 108 28.01 -3.90 18.45
C PHE A 108 29.28 -3.99 19.28
N ASP A 109 29.29 -4.78 20.36
CA ASP A 109 30.41 -4.90 21.27
C ASP A 109 31.63 -5.52 20.60
N ILE A 110 31.43 -6.49 19.70
CA ILE A 110 32.52 -7.08 18.91
C ILE A 110 33.30 -6.00 18.14
N LEU A 111 32.59 -5.03 17.54
CA LEU A 111 33.25 -3.97 16.79
C LEU A 111 33.76 -2.84 17.73
N ILE A 112 33.05 -2.50 18.78
CA ILE A 112 33.46 -1.44 19.71
C ILE A 112 34.79 -1.81 20.40
N GLU A 113 34.98 -3.08 20.75
CA GLU A 113 36.20 -3.58 21.41
C GLU A 113 37.35 -3.83 20.44
N LYS A 114 37.12 -3.89 19.13
CA LYS A 114 38.18 -4.06 18.14
C LYS A 114 39.11 -2.86 18.12
N GLU A 115 40.43 -3.11 18.24
CA GLU A 115 41.43 -2.02 18.45
C GLU A 115 41.55 -1.08 17.27
N ASP A 116 41.51 -1.58 16.04
CA ASP A 116 41.73 -0.82 14.81
C ASP A 116 40.50 0.01 14.35
N ILE A 117 39.41 -0.01 15.09
CA ILE A 117 38.24 0.85 14.81
C ILE A 117 38.49 2.26 15.41
N PRO A 118 38.37 3.32 14.60
CA PRO A 118 38.56 4.69 15.06
C PRO A 118 37.61 5.06 16.20
N PRO A 119 38.04 5.89 17.18
CA PRO A 119 37.22 6.28 18.34
C PRO A 119 35.86 6.88 17.96
N PHE A 120 35.82 7.69 16.89
CA PHE A 120 34.56 8.29 16.45
C PHE A 120 33.56 7.26 15.93
N GLN A 121 34.01 6.15 15.32
CA GLN A 121 33.14 5.07 14.89
C GLN A 121 32.66 4.24 16.09
N LYS A 122 33.53 3.98 17.08
CA LYS A 122 33.16 3.33 18.33
C LYS A 122 32.03 4.09 19.04
N LYS A 123 32.16 5.42 19.11
CA LYS A 123 31.13 6.30 19.68
C LYS A 123 29.80 6.16 18.92
N LYS A 124 29.83 6.22 17.59
CA LYS A 124 28.62 6.04 16.75
C LYS A 124 27.99 4.65 16.91
N LEU A 125 28.79 3.59 17.04
CA LEU A 125 28.29 2.24 17.30
C LEU A 125 27.63 2.14 18.68
N ASP A 126 28.17 2.81 19.69
CA ASP A 126 27.60 2.85 21.03
C ASP A 126 26.28 3.67 21.08
N GLU A 127 26.21 4.78 20.34
CA GLU A 127 24.97 5.53 20.13
C GLU A 127 23.91 4.65 19.46
N LEU A 128 24.26 3.99 18.38
CA LEU A 128 23.35 3.10 17.65
C LEU A 128 22.90 1.92 18.52
N LYS A 129 23.79 1.35 19.35
CA LYS A 129 23.41 0.29 20.31
C LYS A 129 22.33 0.79 21.29
N ARG A 130 22.39 2.05 21.72
CA ARG A 130 21.34 2.66 22.56
C ARG A 130 20.03 2.84 21.81
N ASP A 131 20.11 3.23 20.53
CA ASP A 131 18.94 3.36 19.67
C ASP A 131 18.22 2.00 19.47
N PHE A 132 18.96 0.91 19.29
CA PHE A 132 18.40 -0.44 19.24
C PHE A 132 17.72 -0.87 20.55
N ASN A 133 18.27 -0.44 21.71
CA ASN A 133 17.60 -0.64 22.99
C ASN A 133 16.28 0.17 23.13
N TYR A 134 16.23 1.35 22.50
CA TYR A 134 14.99 2.13 22.41
C TYR A 134 13.96 1.42 21.52
N ILE A 135 14.34 0.97 20.33
CA ILE A 135 13.49 0.21 19.41
C ILE A 135 12.88 -1.01 20.12
N LYS A 136 13.70 -1.79 20.83
CA LYS A 136 13.26 -2.98 21.58
C LYS A 136 12.14 -2.69 22.58
N LYS A 137 12.14 -1.50 23.20
CA LYS A 137 11.16 -1.09 24.22
C LYS A 137 9.95 -0.36 23.65
N SER A 138 10.01 0.04 22.40
CA SER A 138 8.97 0.80 21.72
C SER A 138 7.84 -0.09 21.20
N SER A 139 6.68 0.51 20.91
CA SER A 139 5.64 -0.17 20.12
C SER A 139 6.16 -0.45 18.71
N LEU A 140 5.60 -1.46 18.03
CA LEU A 140 6.02 -1.80 16.66
C LEU A 140 5.94 -0.59 15.71
N SER A 141 4.85 0.16 15.76
CA SER A 141 4.67 1.35 14.90
C SER A 141 5.73 2.42 15.19
N THR A 142 6.02 2.69 16.47
CA THR A 142 7.07 3.63 16.89
C THR A 142 8.45 3.15 16.45
N ALA A 143 8.75 1.86 16.61
CA ALA A 143 10.00 1.24 16.20
C ALA A 143 10.25 1.41 14.70
N ILE A 144 9.24 1.09 13.86
CA ILE A 144 9.33 1.24 12.41
C ILE A 144 9.52 2.71 12.02
N GLN A 145 8.76 3.62 12.62
CA GLN A 145 8.91 5.05 12.33
C GLN A 145 10.30 5.56 12.71
N PHE A 146 10.82 5.19 13.87
CA PHE A 146 12.16 5.55 14.32
C PHE A 146 13.26 5.03 13.38
N ILE A 147 13.14 3.80 12.89
CA ILE A 147 14.08 3.24 11.90
C ILE A 147 14.08 4.09 10.61
N ILE A 148 12.91 4.49 10.14
CA ILE A 148 12.76 5.21 8.88
C ILE A 148 13.31 6.63 9.00
N THR A 149 12.96 7.36 10.07
CA THR A 149 13.30 8.78 10.26
C THR A 149 14.62 8.98 11.01
N ASP A 150 14.69 8.51 12.24
CA ASP A 150 15.76 8.84 13.19
C ASP A 150 17.05 8.06 12.89
N LEU A 151 16.96 6.79 12.49
CA LEU A 151 18.11 6.02 12.03
C LEU A 151 18.51 6.32 10.59
N GLY A 152 17.75 7.20 9.88
CA GLY A 152 18.06 7.68 8.54
C GLY A 152 17.85 6.68 7.43
N TYR A 153 16.95 5.68 7.60
CA TYR A 153 16.70 4.70 6.53
C TYR A 153 16.05 5.36 5.30
N MET A 154 15.25 6.43 5.49
CA MET A 154 14.71 7.22 4.38
C MET A 154 15.79 7.89 3.54
N ASP A 155 16.82 8.47 4.16
CA ASP A 155 17.95 9.09 3.45
C ASP A 155 18.72 8.04 2.62
N TYR A 156 18.82 6.81 3.14
CA TYR A 156 19.37 5.70 2.38
C TYR A 156 18.52 5.38 1.14
N LEU A 157 17.19 5.37 1.24
CA LEU A 157 16.31 5.10 0.10
C LEU A 157 16.36 6.21 -0.94
N ILE A 158 16.42 7.47 -0.53
CA ILE A 158 16.61 8.61 -1.45
C ILE A 158 17.91 8.43 -2.25
N SER A 159 19.02 8.20 -1.53
CA SER A 159 20.34 7.96 -2.17
C SER A 159 20.33 6.72 -3.07
N TYR A 160 19.57 5.69 -2.71
CA TYR A 160 19.38 4.49 -3.51
C TYR A 160 18.61 4.79 -4.80
N ALA A 161 17.50 5.53 -4.72
CA ALA A 161 16.69 5.92 -5.87
C ALA A 161 17.51 6.77 -6.86
N GLU A 162 18.26 7.75 -6.37
CA GLU A 162 19.16 8.58 -7.18
C GLU A 162 20.22 7.74 -7.90
N LYS A 163 20.88 6.85 -7.18
CA LYS A 163 21.95 5.99 -7.72
C LYS A 163 21.47 5.06 -8.83
N PHE A 164 20.28 4.50 -8.68
CA PHE A 164 19.72 3.53 -9.62
C PHE A 164 18.69 4.13 -10.59
N LYS A 165 18.51 5.47 -10.55
CA LYS A 165 17.53 6.19 -11.39
C LYS A 165 16.11 5.63 -11.24
N GLY A 166 15.76 5.21 -10.03
CA GLY A 166 14.43 4.73 -9.68
C GLY A 166 13.54 5.84 -9.14
N SER A 167 12.22 5.58 -9.05
CA SER A 167 11.27 6.47 -8.40
C SER A 167 11.38 6.33 -6.88
N ILE A 168 11.49 7.43 -6.16
CA ILE A 168 11.42 7.43 -4.70
C ILE A 168 9.98 7.14 -4.25
N GLU A 169 9.00 7.59 -5.00
CA GLU A 169 7.58 7.37 -4.73
C GLU A 169 7.25 5.86 -4.68
N ASP A 170 7.80 5.06 -5.59
CA ASP A 170 7.64 3.61 -5.59
C ASP A 170 8.21 2.96 -4.31
N LEU A 171 9.37 3.47 -3.83
CA LEU A 171 9.99 2.98 -2.60
C LEU A 171 9.21 3.43 -1.34
N GLU A 172 8.67 4.66 -1.35
CA GLU A 172 7.78 5.15 -0.30
C GLU A 172 6.48 4.34 -0.24
N ASP A 173 5.93 3.96 -1.37
CA ASP A 173 4.74 3.11 -1.42
C ASP A 173 4.96 1.75 -0.76
N ILE A 174 6.16 1.18 -0.89
CA ILE A 174 6.53 -0.06 -0.19
C ILE A 174 6.65 0.17 1.31
N LEU A 175 7.24 1.29 1.75
CA LEU A 175 7.31 1.64 3.16
C LEU A 175 5.91 1.80 3.77
N GLU A 176 5.01 2.48 3.09
CA GLU A 176 3.64 2.69 3.56
C GLU A 176 2.85 1.37 3.63
N GLU A 177 3.04 0.46 2.66
CA GLU A 177 2.43 -0.87 2.71
C GLU A 177 2.97 -1.70 3.88
N PHE A 178 4.28 -1.62 4.15
CA PHE A 178 4.89 -2.27 5.30
C PHE A 178 4.34 -1.74 6.63
N LYS A 179 4.23 -0.41 6.77
CA LYS A 179 3.62 0.24 7.95
C LYS A 179 2.16 -0.19 8.13
N LEU A 180 1.41 -0.24 7.03
CA LEU A 180 0.01 -0.64 7.06
C LEU A 180 -0.16 -2.09 7.52
N SER A 181 0.64 -3.02 6.97
CA SER A 181 0.64 -4.42 7.40
C SER A 181 1.03 -4.56 8.88
N ALA A 182 2.02 -3.79 9.33
CA ALA A 182 2.46 -3.79 10.74
C ALA A 182 1.45 -3.16 11.71
N SER A 183 0.57 -2.28 11.25
CA SER A 183 -0.33 -1.46 12.10
C SER A 183 -1.31 -2.27 12.95
N SER A 184 -1.62 -3.49 12.55
CA SER A 184 -2.51 -4.41 13.27
C SER A 184 -1.85 -5.12 14.46
N PHE A 185 -0.53 -4.99 14.62
CA PHE A 185 0.26 -5.70 15.62
C PHE A 185 0.86 -4.73 16.65
N LYS A 186 0.89 -5.16 17.90
CA LYS A 186 1.44 -4.35 19.00
C LYS A 186 2.94 -4.56 19.19
N THR A 187 3.40 -5.78 18.98
CA THR A 187 4.78 -6.19 19.24
C THR A 187 5.49 -6.69 17.97
N ILE A 188 6.82 -6.59 17.99
CA ILE A 188 7.67 -7.10 16.90
C ILE A 188 7.48 -8.61 16.72
N LEU A 189 7.33 -9.36 17.82
CA LEU A 189 7.15 -10.82 17.79
C LEU A 189 5.83 -11.25 17.14
N GLU A 190 4.72 -10.56 17.48
CA GLU A 190 3.43 -10.80 16.82
C GLU A 190 3.53 -10.58 15.31
N PHE A 191 4.23 -9.53 14.91
CA PHE A 191 4.41 -9.21 13.49
C PHE A 191 5.29 -10.26 12.78
N PHE A 192 6.37 -10.72 13.40
CA PHE A 192 7.19 -11.80 12.84
C PHE A 192 6.41 -13.10 12.67
N ASN A 193 5.59 -13.48 13.67
CA ASN A 193 4.72 -14.65 13.55
C ASN A 193 3.74 -14.53 12.39
N HIS A 194 3.16 -13.34 12.19
CA HIS A 194 2.29 -13.08 11.06
C HIS A 194 3.02 -13.22 9.71
N ILE A 195 4.23 -12.67 9.59
CA ILE A 195 5.04 -12.78 8.36
C ILE A 195 5.36 -14.25 8.04
N ASP A 196 5.67 -15.04 9.05
CA ASP A 196 5.90 -16.47 8.89
C ASP A 196 4.62 -17.21 8.45
N GLU A 197 3.47 -16.85 9.01
CA GLU A 197 2.17 -17.38 8.60
C GLU A 197 1.85 -17.03 7.14
N VAL A 198 2.07 -15.76 6.73
CA VAL A 198 1.91 -15.33 5.33
C VAL A 198 2.79 -16.16 4.40
N GLY A 199 4.07 -16.35 4.76
CA GLY A 199 5.01 -17.16 3.99
C GLY A 199 4.51 -18.60 3.83
N LYS A 200 4.09 -19.25 4.93
CA LYS A 200 3.54 -20.61 4.92
C LYS A 200 2.28 -20.71 4.05
N LYS A 201 1.35 -19.76 4.17
CA LYS A 201 0.12 -19.75 3.37
C LYS A 201 0.38 -19.57 1.88
N ILE A 202 1.33 -18.75 1.50
CA ILE A 202 1.76 -18.61 0.11
C ILE A 202 2.38 -19.93 -0.39
N GLU A 203 3.20 -20.60 0.41
CA GLU A 203 3.75 -21.91 0.04
C GLU A 203 2.70 -23.03 -0.05
N GLU A 204 1.75 -23.08 0.89
CA GLU A 204 0.63 -24.03 0.86
C GLU A 204 -0.21 -23.85 -0.41
N SER A 205 -0.39 -22.59 -0.86
CA SER A 205 -1.14 -22.27 -2.06
C SER A 205 -0.59 -22.95 -3.32
N LYS A 206 0.72 -23.26 -3.36
CA LYS A 206 1.37 -23.97 -4.46
C LYS A 206 0.96 -25.42 -4.57
N ARG A 207 0.92 -26.07 -3.40
CA ARG A 207 0.78 -27.54 -3.33
C ARG A 207 -0.63 -27.99 -3.64
N ASN A 208 -1.61 -27.14 -3.41
CA ASN A 208 -3.03 -27.47 -3.37
C ASN A 208 -3.85 -26.75 -4.45
N LYS A 209 -3.34 -26.69 -5.67
CA LYS A 209 -3.98 -25.99 -6.81
C LYS A 209 -5.38 -26.50 -7.19
N ASN A 210 -5.71 -27.74 -6.83
CA ASN A 210 -6.99 -28.37 -7.19
C ASN A 210 -8.06 -28.26 -6.08
N GLU A 211 -7.75 -27.63 -4.95
CA GLU A 211 -8.69 -27.41 -3.87
C GLU A 211 -9.62 -26.21 -4.16
N ASP A 212 -10.74 -26.16 -3.43
CA ASP A 212 -11.67 -25.03 -3.50
C ASP A 212 -11.07 -23.79 -2.82
N ARG A 213 -10.48 -22.89 -3.59
CA ARG A 213 -9.72 -21.71 -3.14
C ARG A 213 -10.01 -20.49 -4.00
N VAL A 214 -10.07 -19.31 -3.40
CA VAL A 214 -10.16 -18.04 -4.14
C VAL A 214 -8.87 -17.82 -4.93
N LEU A 215 -9.01 -17.40 -6.18
CA LEU A 215 -7.88 -17.17 -7.06
C LEU A 215 -7.41 -15.71 -6.96
N LEU A 216 -6.10 -15.51 -6.90
CA LEU A 216 -5.47 -14.18 -6.89
C LEU A 216 -4.53 -14.08 -8.10
N SER A 217 -4.63 -13.00 -8.87
CA SER A 217 -3.76 -12.79 -10.03
C SER A 217 -3.65 -11.32 -10.42
N THR A 218 -2.58 -10.98 -11.11
CA THR A 218 -2.56 -9.74 -11.88
C THR A 218 -3.53 -9.83 -13.08
N ILE A 219 -4.00 -8.69 -13.58
CA ILE A 219 -4.83 -8.68 -14.79
C ILE A 219 -4.09 -9.31 -15.97
N HIS A 220 -2.76 -9.17 -16.03
CA HIS A 220 -1.93 -9.79 -17.08
C HIS A 220 -1.92 -11.32 -17.02
N GLY A 221 -1.96 -11.88 -15.81
CA GLY A 221 -1.82 -13.33 -15.58
C GLY A 221 -3.01 -14.15 -16.00
N VAL A 222 -4.17 -13.52 -16.25
CA VAL A 222 -5.44 -14.21 -16.57
C VAL A 222 -5.86 -14.12 -18.04
N LYS A 223 -4.95 -13.72 -18.92
CA LYS A 223 -5.26 -13.65 -20.35
C LYS A 223 -5.70 -15.01 -20.89
N GLY A 224 -6.92 -15.05 -21.47
CA GLY A 224 -7.52 -16.28 -22.01
C GLY A 224 -8.28 -17.16 -21.01
N MET A 225 -8.35 -16.77 -19.74
CA MET A 225 -9.15 -17.45 -18.71
C MET A 225 -10.46 -16.68 -18.47
N GLU A 226 -11.50 -17.37 -17.96
CA GLU A 226 -12.78 -16.76 -17.60
C GLU A 226 -13.27 -17.36 -16.27
N PHE A 227 -14.02 -16.55 -15.49
CA PHE A 227 -14.43 -16.89 -14.14
C PHE A 227 -15.86 -16.43 -13.87
N PRO A 228 -16.67 -17.20 -13.11
CA PRO A 228 -18.01 -16.78 -12.73
C PRO A 228 -18.04 -15.42 -12.04
N ASN A 229 -17.16 -15.18 -11.09
CA ASN A 229 -17.09 -13.93 -10.33
C ASN A 229 -15.70 -13.31 -10.41
N VAL A 230 -15.62 -12.10 -10.93
CA VAL A 230 -14.37 -11.33 -11.06
C VAL A 230 -14.43 -10.09 -10.19
N PHE A 231 -13.40 -9.89 -9.38
CA PHE A 231 -13.21 -8.72 -8.53
C PHE A 231 -11.98 -7.98 -9.03
N ILE A 232 -12.13 -6.74 -9.51
CA ILE A 232 -10.99 -5.87 -9.85
C ILE A 232 -10.84 -4.85 -8.74
N ILE A 233 -9.67 -4.82 -8.11
CA ILE A 233 -9.41 -3.96 -6.96
C ILE A 233 -8.62 -2.71 -7.35
N ASN A 234 -8.73 -1.66 -6.51
CA ASN A 234 -8.02 -0.41 -6.67
C ASN A 234 -8.21 0.23 -8.05
N CYS A 235 -9.47 0.25 -8.54
CA CYS A 235 -9.85 0.95 -9.76
C CYS A 235 -9.80 2.48 -9.54
N ASN A 236 -8.62 2.98 -9.23
CA ASN A 236 -8.33 4.40 -8.96
C ASN A 236 -7.30 4.93 -9.94
N GLU A 237 -7.29 6.25 -10.18
CA GLU A 237 -6.17 6.92 -10.85
C GLU A 237 -4.84 6.56 -10.16
N ASP A 238 -3.75 6.59 -10.89
CA ASP A 238 -2.40 6.19 -10.51
C ASP A 238 -2.20 4.68 -10.31
N THR A 239 -3.29 3.90 -10.24
CA THR A 239 -3.24 2.44 -10.09
C THR A 239 -3.77 1.74 -11.35
N ILE A 240 -4.97 2.10 -11.79
CA ILE A 240 -5.59 1.69 -13.06
C ILE A 240 -6.25 2.95 -13.65
N PRO A 241 -5.59 3.67 -14.60
CA PRO A 241 -4.28 3.41 -15.22
C PRO A 241 -3.11 3.55 -14.25
N HIS A 242 -2.01 2.79 -14.50
CA HIS A 242 -0.83 2.85 -13.66
C HIS A 242 0.02 4.08 -13.98
N ILE A 243 0.44 4.81 -12.93
CA ILE A 243 1.17 6.09 -13.06
C ILE A 243 2.48 5.97 -13.85
N SER A 244 3.16 4.83 -13.76
CA SER A 244 4.45 4.62 -14.46
C SER A 244 4.29 4.20 -15.92
N ASN A 245 3.06 4.14 -16.47
CA ASN A 245 2.81 3.79 -17.86
C ASN A 245 2.24 4.99 -18.61
N ASP A 246 3.06 5.57 -19.48
CA ASP A 246 2.65 6.71 -20.33
C ASP A 246 1.63 6.33 -21.41
N ASN A 247 1.45 5.04 -21.69
CA ASN A 247 0.53 4.55 -22.71
C ASN A 247 -0.86 4.21 -22.11
N ILE A 248 -1.71 5.22 -22.00
CA ILE A 248 -3.08 5.09 -21.49
C ILE A 248 -3.91 4.06 -22.28
N GLU A 249 -3.69 3.94 -23.59
CA GLU A 249 -4.42 2.97 -24.42
C GLU A 249 -4.07 1.53 -24.09
N GLU A 250 -2.82 1.27 -23.71
CA GLU A 250 -2.40 -0.05 -23.23
C GLU A 250 -3.04 -0.38 -21.88
N GLU A 251 -3.09 0.58 -20.96
CA GLU A 251 -3.77 0.43 -19.67
C GLU A 251 -5.29 0.21 -19.86
N ARG A 252 -5.90 0.90 -20.80
CA ARG A 252 -7.33 0.70 -21.15
C ARG A 252 -7.58 -0.70 -21.70
N ARG A 253 -6.72 -1.18 -22.61
CA ARG A 253 -6.80 -2.57 -23.11
C ARG A 253 -6.60 -3.60 -22.00
N LEU A 254 -5.69 -3.34 -21.08
CA LEU A 254 -5.47 -4.21 -19.94
C LEU A 254 -6.71 -4.24 -19.03
N PHE A 255 -7.29 -3.08 -18.70
CA PHE A 255 -8.52 -3.03 -17.94
C PHE A 255 -9.67 -3.76 -18.63
N TYR A 256 -9.81 -3.58 -19.95
CA TYR A 256 -10.77 -4.32 -20.78
C TYR A 256 -10.56 -5.84 -20.69
N VAL A 257 -9.32 -6.32 -20.76
CA VAL A 257 -9.01 -7.73 -20.52
C VAL A 257 -9.52 -8.18 -19.16
N GLY A 258 -9.31 -7.41 -18.11
CA GLY A 258 -9.78 -7.73 -16.75
C GLY A 258 -11.30 -7.87 -16.67
N ILE A 259 -12.04 -6.89 -17.17
CA ILE A 259 -13.52 -6.90 -17.12
C ILE A 259 -14.14 -8.02 -17.93
N THR A 260 -13.53 -8.36 -19.08
CA THR A 260 -14.01 -9.46 -19.96
C THR A 260 -13.71 -10.85 -19.41
N ARG A 261 -13.07 -10.99 -18.26
CA ARG A 261 -12.88 -12.29 -17.60
C ARG A 261 -14.11 -12.74 -16.83
N ALA A 262 -15.07 -11.85 -16.60
CA ALA A 262 -16.28 -12.14 -15.85
C ALA A 262 -17.33 -12.85 -16.75
N ILE A 263 -17.82 -14.02 -16.29
CA ILE A 263 -18.93 -14.74 -16.91
C ILE A 263 -20.26 -14.22 -16.36
N ASP A 264 -20.40 -14.21 -15.02
CA ASP A 264 -21.68 -13.92 -14.36
C ASP A 264 -21.65 -12.55 -13.66
N ASN A 265 -20.62 -12.30 -12.84
CA ASN A 265 -20.58 -11.12 -11.99
C ASN A 265 -19.21 -10.43 -12.05
N LEU A 266 -19.27 -9.10 -12.18
CA LEU A 266 -18.10 -8.22 -12.12
C LEU A 266 -18.24 -7.27 -10.93
N TYR A 267 -17.24 -7.24 -10.06
CA TYR A 267 -17.15 -6.37 -8.89
C TYR A 267 -15.95 -5.43 -9.06
N LEU A 268 -16.20 -4.14 -9.10
CA LEU A 268 -15.18 -3.10 -9.27
C LEU A 268 -15.03 -2.33 -7.97
N TYR A 269 -13.81 -2.31 -7.40
CA TYR A 269 -13.52 -1.65 -6.14
C TYR A 269 -12.62 -0.44 -6.35
N ALA A 270 -13.15 0.75 -6.05
CA ALA A 270 -12.42 2.02 -6.08
C ALA A 270 -12.47 2.68 -4.69
N PRO A 271 -11.54 2.36 -3.78
CA PRO A 271 -11.52 2.95 -2.45
C PRO A 271 -11.25 4.45 -2.52
N LYS A 272 -12.05 5.26 -1.82
CA LYS A 272 -11.89 6.73 -1.75
C LYS A 272 -10.64 7.15 -0.99
N VAL A 273 -10.20 6.34 -0.03
CA VAL A 273 -9.01 6.58 0.77
C VAL A 273 -8.15 5.33 0.77
N ARG A 274 -6.87 5.48 0.46
CA ARG A 274 -5.87 4.41 0.51
C ARG A 274 -4.61 4.95 1.19
N LYS A 275 -4.10 4.24 2.20
CA LYS A 275 -2.90 4.65 2.95
C LYS A 275 -3.02 6.09 3.50
N GLY A 276 -4.20 6.48 3.98
CA GLY A 276 -4.47 7.82 4.49
C GLY A 276 -4.56 8.94 3.44
N LYS A 277 -4.32 8.63 2.15
CA LYS A 277 -4.43 9.59 1.04
C LYS A 277 -5.76 9.41 0.30
N PHE A 278 -6.39 10.51 -0.08
CA PHE A 278 -7.55 10.48 -0.96
C PHE A 278 -7.15 9.98 -2.35
N LYS A 279 -7.96 9.11 -2.95
CA LYS A 279 -7.75 8.57 -4.29
C LYS A 279 -8.94 8.88 -5.19
N GLU A 280 -8.66 9.41 -6.36
CA GLU A 280 -9.65 9.61 -7.41
C GLU A 280 -10.07 8.27 -8.02
N VAL A 281 -11.31 8.19 -8.44
CA VAL A 281 -11.83 7.02 -9.15
C VAL A 281 -11.19 6.95 -10.53
N SER A 282 -10.88 5.75 -11.01
CA SER A 282 -10.33 5.54 -12.34
C SER A 282 -11.23 6.12 -13.43
N ARG A 283 -10.64 6.86 -14.35
CA ARG A 283 -11.32 7.33 -15.58
C ARG A 283 -11.95 6.18 -16.38
N PHE A 284 -11.38 4.99 -16.30
CA PHE A 284 -11.93 3.84 -17.05
C PHE A 284 -13.29 3.38 -16.50
N LEU A 285 -13.60 3.67 -15.23
CA LEU A 285 -14.95 3.43 -14.70
C LEU A 285 -15.98 4.43 -15.25
N GLU A 286 -15.55 5.66 -15.49
CA GLU A 286 -16.39 6.68 -16.10
C GLU A 286 -16.59 6.42 -17.60
N GLU A 287 -15.49 6.16 -18.34
CA GLU A 287 -15.49 5.86 -19.77
C GLU A 287 -16.30 4.59 -20.11
N GLY A 288 -16.27 3.59 -19.22
CA GLY A 288 -17.04 2.34 -19.35
C GLY A 288 -18.47 2.42 -18.83
N GLU A 289 -18.94 3.60 -18.38
CA GLU A 289 -20.28 3.84 -17.79
C GLU A 289 -20.60 2.94 -16.58
N PHE A 290 -19.57 2.37 -15.91
CA PHE A 290 -19.75 1.56 -14.70
C PHE A 290 -20.19 2.39 -13.50
N ILE A 291 -19.85 3.66 -13.48
CA ILE A 291 -20.38 4.65 -12.55
C ILE A 291 -21.14 5.67 -13.40
N LYS A 292 -22.41 5.85 -13.09
CA LYS A 292 -23.07 7.06 -13.54
C LYS A 292 -22.38 8.21 -12.79
N ASN A 293 -21.83 9.17 -13.52
CA ASN A 293 -21.53 10.47 -12.97
C ASN A 293 -22.86 11.09 -12.49
N ASN A 294 -23.42 10.56 -11.42
CA ASN A 294 -24.13 11.40 -10.49
C ASN A 294 -23.04 12.30 -9.95
N ILE A 295 -22.72 13.35 -10.73
CA ILE A 295 -22.04 14.52 -10.21
C ILE A 295 -22.85 14.85 -8.99
N ILE A 296 -22.28 14.45 -7.81
CA ILE A 296 -22.94 14.69 -6.55
C ILE A 296 -22.79 16.18 -6.35
N THR A 297 -23.65 16.93 -7.00
CA THR A 297 -24.16 18.20 -6.49
C THR A 297 -24.99 17.90 -5.24
N SER A 298 -24.56 16.87 -4.43
CA SER A 298 -25.26 16.41 -3.25
C SER A 298 -25.24 17.51 -2.21
N GLY A 299 -26.26 18.33 -2.27
CA GLY A 299 -26.46 19.52 -1.48
C GLY A 299 -26.82 20.76 -2.32
N ILE A 300 -26.36 20.87 -3.57
CA ILE A 300 -26.73 22.00 -4.43
C ILE A 300 -28.02 21.63 -5.18
N LYS A 301 -29.15 22.05 -4.65
CA LYS A 301 -30.47 21.84 -5.28
C LYS A 301 -30.98 23.19 -5.83
N LYS A 302 -31.78 23.13 -6.91
CA LYS A 302 -32.55 24.30 -7.36
C LYS A 302 -33.30 24.92 -6.17
N GLY A 303 -33.15 26.21 -5.98
CA GLY A 303 -33.71 26.95 -4.86
C GLY A 303 -32.80 27.01 -3.61
N ALA A 304 -31.71 26.24 -3.56
CA ALA A 304 -30.78 26.33 -2.44
C ALA A 304 -30.15 27.73 -2.34
N ARG A 305 -30.04 28.21 -1.12
CA ARG A 305 -29.36 29.44 -0.79
C ARG A 305 -27.90 29.14 -0.45
N ILE A 306 -26.97 29.80 -1.13
CA ILE A 306 -25.53 29.55 -0.95
C ILE A 306 -24.79 30.87 -0.65
N ASN A 307 -23.63 30.73 -0.01
CA ASN A 307 -22.66 31.81 0.11
C ASN A 307 -21.38 31.42 -0.62
N HIS A 308 -21.07 32.11 -1.72
CA HIS A 308 -19.86 31.89 -2.50
C HIS A 308 -18.73 32.80 -2.00
N LYS A 309 -17.54 32.22 -1.77
CA LYS A 309 -16.39 32.97 -1.19
C LYS A 309 -16.06 34.27 -1.91
N ALA A 310 -16.18 34.31 -3.26
CA ALA A 310 -15.84 35.48 -4.06
C ALA A 310 -17.06 36.34 -4.44
N PHE A 311 -18.29 35.77 -4.51
CA PHE A 311 -19.47 36.47 -5.06
C PHE A 311 -20.58 36.67 -4.03
N GLY A 312 -20.39 36.22 -2.79
CA GLY A 312 -21.34 36.37 -1.71
C GLY A 312 -22.60 35.50 -1.85
N ILE A 313 -23.71 35.99 -1.26
CA ILE A 313 -24.97 35.24 -1.18
C ILE A 313 -25.62 35.16 -2.55
N GLY A 314 -26.03 33.94 -2.94
CA GLY A 314 -26.78 33.66 -4.16
C GLY A 314 -27.81 32.57 -3.98
N MET A 315 -28.67 32.38 -4.99
CA MET A 315 -29.68 31.32 -5.08
C MET A 315 -29.45 30.49 -6.31
N VAL A 316 -29.46 29.18 -6.16
CA VAL A 316 -29.31 28.22 -7.26
C VAL A 316 -30.58 28.23 -8.12
N LYS A 317 -30.45 28.62 -9.40
CA LYS A 317 -31.58 28.69 -10.36
C LYS A 317 -31.79 27.34 -11.07
N SER A 318 -30.72 26.71 -11.47
CA SER A 318 -30.77 25.36 -12.10
C SER A 318 -29.49 24.59 -11.82
N VAL A 319 -29.62 23.26 -11.84
CA VAL A 319 -28.53 22.31 -11.81
C VAL A 319 -28.77 21.37 -12.98
N ASP A 320 -27.83 21.33 -13.92
CA ASP A 320 -27.88 20.45 -15.08
C ASP A 320 -26.53 19.73 -15.23
N GLY A 321 -26.52 18.46 -14.83
CA GLY A 321 -25.26 17.72 -14.68
C GLY A 321 -24.31 18.40 -13.70
N ASP A 322 -23.12 18.78 -14.17
CA ASP A 322 -22.11 19.54 -13.39
C ASP A 322 -22.34 21.07 -13.45
N GLU A 323 -23.16 21.55 -14.37
CA GLU A 323 -23.41 22.99 -14.50
C GLU A 323 -24.42 23.46 -13.43
N VAL A 324 -23.96 24.34 -12.55
CA VAL A 324 -24.79 25.03 -11.52
C VAL A 324 -24.92 26.46 -11.89
N LYS A 325 -26.15 26.91 -12.15
CA LYS A 325 -26.48 28.33 -12.41
C LYS A 325 -26.93 29.00 -11.13
N ILE A 326 -26.21 30.04 -10.73
CA ILE A 326 -26.47 30.80 -9.49
C ILE A 326 -26.76 32.27 -9.81
N GLU A 327 -27.86 32.75 -9.27
CA GLU A 327 -28.17 34.17 -9.24
C GLU A 327 -27.73 34.80 -7.92
N PHE A 328 -26.91 35.84 -7.99
CA PHE A 328 -26.38 36.53 -6.82
C PHE A 328 -27.24 37.78 -6.49
N LYS A 329 -27.10 38.30 -5.27
CA LYS A 329 -27.87 39.50 -4.79
C LYS A 329 -27.77 40.72 -5.69
N ASN A 330 -26.75 40.83 -6.51
CA ASN A 330 -26.58 41.91 -7.49
C ASN A 330 -27.35 41.72 -8.80
N GLY A 331 -28.23 40.72 -8.87
CA GLY A 331 -29.01 40.35 -10.05
C GLY A 331 -28.22 39.64 -11.17
N ARG A 332 -26.95 39.37 -10.97
CA ARG A 332 -26.12 38.67 -11.98
C ARG A 332 -26.22 37.18 -11.82
N GLU A 333 -26.48 36.50 -12.92
CA GLU A 333 -26.41 35.05 -13.01
C GLU A 333 -25.03 34.61 -13.49
N ARG A 334 -24.50 33.55 -12.89
CA ARG A 334 -23.24 32.90 -13.30
C ARG A 334 -23.41 31.41 -13.34
N LYS A 335 -22.68 30.80 -14.24
CA LYS A 335 -22.55 29.32 -14.36
C LYS A 335 -21.23 28.87 -13.77
N PHE A 336 -21.28 27.79 -13.03
CA PHE A 336 -20.12 27.17 -12.36
C PHE A 336 -20.17 25.69 -12.56
N SER A 337 -19.00 25.02 -12.50
CA SER A 337 -18.92 23.59 -12.27
C SER A 337 -19.27 23.31 -10.81
N GLY A 338 -20.28 22.50 -10.56
CA GLY A 338 -20.70 22.07 -9.21
C GLY A 338 -19.58 21.32 -8.50
N LYS A 339 -18.82 20.50 -9.24
CA LYS A 339 -17.62 19.82 -8.76
C LYS A 339 -16.59 20.82 -8.23
N ILE A 340 -16.22 21.83 -9.01
CA ILE A 340 -15.25 22.85 -8.62
C ILE A 340 -15.74 23.63 -7.39
N LEU A 341 -17.04 23.95 -7.33
CA LEU A 341 -17.63 24.67 -6.20
C LEU A 341 -17.49 23.91 -4.87
N LEU A 342 -17.69 22.59 -4.90
CA LEU A 342 -17.65 21.71 -3.72
C LEU A 342 -16.23 21.29 -3.37
N ASP A 343 -15.45 20.81 -4.33
CA ASP A 343 -14.10 20.28 -4.10
C ASP A 343 -13.13 21.35 -3.56
N ASN A 344 -13.29 22.59 -4.03
CA ASN A 344 -12.48 23.72 -3.54
C ASN A 344 -13.14 24.48 -2.38
N GLY A 345 -14.27 23.99 -1.87
CA GLY A 345 -15.00 24.63 -0.78
C GLY A 345 -15.34 26.10 -1.08
N LEU A 346 -15.70 26.40 -2.35
CA LEU A 346 -15.98 27.77 -2.79
C LEU A 346 -17.36 28.27 -2.36
N ILE A 347 -18.23 27.34 -1.94
CA ILE A 347 -19.58 27.68 -1.45
C ILE A 347 -19.86 27.05 -0.10
N ILE A 348 -20.73 27.70 0.67
CA ILE A 348 -21.40 27.16 1.86
C ILE A 348 -22.90 27.20 1.56
N ILE A 349 -23.55 26.01 1.68
CA ILE A 349 -25.01 25.91 1.53
C ILE A 349 -25.65 26.43 2.83
N LEU A 350 -26.55 27.39 2.73
CA LEU A 350 -27.13 28.05 3.88
C LEU A 350 -28.50 27.48 4.28
N SER A 351 -29.27 26.93 3.33
CA SER A 351 -30.55 26.20 3.54
C SER A 351 -31.14 25.78 2.20
#